data_03b72525497e752130c8ea5245c6c949
#
_entry.id   03b72525497e752130c8ea5245c6c949
#
_cell.length_a   1.000
_cell.length_b   1.000
_cell.length_c   1.000
_cell.angle_alpha   90.00
_cell.angle_beta   90.00
_cell.angle_gamma   90.00
#
_symmetry.space_group_name_H-M   'P 1'
#
loop_
_entity.id
_entity.type
_entity.pdbx_description
1 polymer ?
#
loop_
_entity_poly.entity_id
_entity_poly.type
_entity_poly.pdbx_seq_one_letter_code
_entity_poly.pdbx_strand_id
1 'polypeptide(L)'
;MNITDPVILTELQQILFRSFDVIPFPILISESACSETLGSIPTRLSEIPARHHRFVNRAFVTQLGYDLTDLPDMASWFATVYRDEESRAQAIERWNQAVMTSLANGAAVAEMNACLYCKSGQQRWFTITAQLTADAMPGWHIVTLRDIHDLHCMIEEVSRLSCTDPLTELGNRRAAGQQLQALWLQGEPFSVILCDIDHFKQINDRYGHPAGDAALCEVARIMARQLQPAEHLARWGGEEFLLILPGVDAEKVVERAEQLRRQFVEHVVAWEGQRFSLTMSLGCATRGDGHSSDSLLQVADKALYQAKSNGRNRVVFGRA
;
A
#
# COMPACT_ATOMS: atom_id res chain seq x y z
N MET A 1 -41.56 -7.74 -33.78
CA MET A 1 -40.47 -8.72 -33.81
C MET A 1 -40.39 -9.30 -32.42
N ASN A 2 -40.67 -10.58 -32.22
CA ASN A 2 -40.72 -11.18 -30.87
C ASN A 2 -39.31 -11.52 -30.43
N ILE A 3 -38.73 -10.71 -29.53
CA ILE A 3 -37.35 -10.82 -29.01
C ILE A 3 -37.13 -12.12 -28.18
N THR A 4 -38.16 -12.92 -27.97
CA THR A 4 -38.11 -14.18 -27.21
C THR A 4 -37.88 -15.44 -28.08
N ASP A 5 -37.69 -15.30 -29.41
CA ASP A 5 -37.30 -16.40 -30.27
C ASP A 5 -35.85 -16.86 -29.94
N PRO A 6 -35.62 -18.14 -29.60
CA PRO A 6 -34.29 -18.67 -29.26
C PRO A 6 -33.22 -18.44 -30.33
N VAL A 7 -33.60 -18.45 -31.60
CA VAL A 7 -32.70 -18.22 -32.74
C VAL A 7 -32.24 -16.72 -32.75
N ILE A 8 -33.17 -15.80 -32.56
CA ILE A 8 -32.89 -14.36 -32.52
C ILE A 8 -32.03 -14.01 -31.31
N LEU A 9 -32.29 -14.63 -30.15
CA LEU A 9 -31.47 -14.47 -28.95
C LEU A 9 -30.03 -14.95 -29.18
N THR A 10 -29.85 -16.08 -29.87
CA THR A 10 -28.52 -16.63 -30.19
C THR A 10 -27.76 -15.69 -31.17
N GLU A 11 -28.43 -15.14 -32.16
CA GLU A 11 -27.83 -14.19 -33.11
C GLU A 11 -27.47 -12.86 -32.43
N LEU A 12 -28.35 -12.33 -31.58
CA LEU A 12 -28.07 -11.11 -30.80
C LEU A 12 -26.89 -11.29 -29.84
N GLN A 13 -26.78 -12.45 -29.18
CA GLN A 13 -25.64 -12.77 -28.33
C GLN A 13 -24.33 -12.81 -29.13
N GLN A 14 -24.35 -13.43 -30.33
CA GLN A 14 -23.18 -13.45 -31.18
C GLN A 14 -22.76 -12.07 -31.67
N ILE A 15 -23.70 -11.21 -32.03
CA ILE A 15 -23.42 -9.82 -32.42
C ILE A 15 -22.83 -9.05 -31.24
N LEU A 16 -23.39 -9.22 -30.04
CA LEU A 16 -22.91 -8.58 -28.83
C LEU A 16 -21.47 -8.99 -28.51
N PHE A 17 -21.17 -10.29 -28.54
CA PHE A 17 -19.81 -10.80 -28.26
C PHE A 17 -18.81 -10.33 -29.31
N ARG A 18 -19.17 -10.31 -30.61
CA ARG A 18 -18.32 -9.73 -31.66
C ARG A 18 -18.08 -8.23 -31.44
N SER A 19 -19.05 -7.50 -30.90
CA SER A 19 -18.88 -6.09 -30.57
C SER A 19 -17.89 -5.88 -29.41
N PHE A 20 -17.79 -6.81 -28.47
CA PHE A 20 -16.80 -6.75 -27.41
C PHE A 20 -15.36 -7.06 -27.90
N ASP A 21 -15.22 -7.76 -29.01
CA ASP A 21 -13.88 -8.07 -29.58
C ASP A 21 -13.14 -6.84 -30.13
N VAL A 22 -13.86 -5.77 -30.48
CA VAL A 22 -13.22 -4.51 -30.93
C VAL A 22 -12.82 -3.61 -29.77
N ILE A 23 -13.23 -3.93 -28.54
CA ILE A 23 -12.89 -3.17 -27.34
C ILE A 23 -11.44 -3.49 -26.96
N PRO A 24 -10.58 -2.46 -26.81
CA PRO A 24 -9.14 -2.66 -26.58
C PRO A 24 -8.79 -3.08 -25.15
N PHE A 25 -9.79 -3.25 -24.27
CA PHE A 25 -9.60 -3.70 -22.90
C PHE A 25 -10.01 -5.15 -22.73
N PRO A 26 -9.28 -5.96 -21.94
CA PRO A 26 -9.70 -7.29 -21.54
C PRO A 26 -11.08 -7.28 -20.90
N ILE A 27 -11.98 -8.10 -21.46
CA ILE A 27 -13.34 -8.32 -20.95
C ILE A 27 -13.52 -9.81 -20.67
N LEU A 28 -14.04 -10.10 -19.50
CA LEU A 28 -14.48 -11.41 -19.06
C LEU A 28 -15.97 -11.34 -18.70
N ILE A 29 -16.78 -12.25 -19.22
CA ILE A 29 -18.17 -12.39 -18.85
C ILE A 29 -18.36 -13.75 -18.20
N SER A 30 -18.97 -13.74 -17.02
CA SER A 30 -19.26 -14.94 -16.24
C SER A 30 -20.74 -15.06 -15.92
N GLU A 31 -21.18 -16.31 -15.78
CA GLU A 31 -22.56 -16.68 -15.41
C GLU A 31 -22.55 -17.42 -14.06
N SER A 32 -23.43 -17.04 -13.16
CA SER A 32 -23.70 -17.72 -11.89
C SER A 32 -25.03 -18.45 -11.96
N ALA A 33 -25.11 -19.64 -11.37
CA ALA A 33 -26.35 -20.42 -11.27
C ALA A 33 -27.42 -19.73 -10.37
N CYS A 34 -27.01 -18.81 -9.49
CA CYS A 34 -27.90 -18.04 -8.63
C CYS A 34 -27.94 -16.59 -9.10
N SER A 35 -29.14 -15.99 -9.06
CA SER A 35 -29.37 -14.56 -9.37
C SER A 35 -28.83 -13.61 -8.29
N GLU A 36 -27.84 -14.05 -7.52
CA GLU A 36 -27.28 -13.29 -6.41
C GLU A 36 -26.33 -12.20 -6.91
N THR A 37 -26.43 -11.03 -6.26
CA THR A 37 -25.43 -9.97 -6.34
C THR A 37 -24.03 -10.52 -6.07
N LEU A 38 -23.00 -9.88 -6.61
CA LEU A 38 -21.59 -10.18 -6.31
C LEU A 38 -21.37 -10.09 -4.79
N GLY A 39 -21.52 -11.22 -4.09
CA GLY A 39 -21.28 -11.32 -2.67
C GLY A 39 -19.80 -11.50 -2.34
N SER A 40 -19.49 -11.63 -1.05
CA SER A 40 -18.14 -11.95 -0.57
C SER A 40 -17.66 -13.28 -1.14
N ILE A 41 -16.44 -13.32 -1.65
CA ILE A 41 -15.79 -14.53 -2.18
C ILE A 41 -15.04 -15.21 -1.02
N PRO A 42 -15.26 -16.52 -0.79
CA PRO A 42 -14.47 -17.29 0.17
C PRO A 42 -12.98 -17.31 -0.20
N THR A 43 -12.11 -17.29 0.80
CA THR A 43 -10.66 -17.34 0.58
C THR A 43 -10.17 -18.70 0.15
N ARG A 44 -10.91 -19.79 0.46
CA ARG A 44 -10.60 -21.14 0.01
C ARG A 44 -11.17 -21.40 -1.37
N LEU A 45 -10.33 -21.84 -2.30
CA LEU A 45 -10.74 -22.13 -3.70
C LEU A 45 -11.90 -23.12 -3.79
N SER A 46 -11.93 -24.13 -2.91
CA SER A 46 -12.99 -25.15 -2.88
C SER A 46 -14.36 -24.62 -2.44
N GLU A 47 -14.40 -23.46 -1.83
CA GLU A 47 -15.62 -22.82 -1.32
C GLU A 47 -16.12 -21.71 -2.25
N ILE A 48 -15.35 -21.37 -3.31
CA ILE A 48 -15.74 -20.34 -4.28
C ILE A 48 -16.98 -20.84 -5.04
N PRO A 49 -18.09 -20.05 -5.08
CA PRO A 49 -19.29 -20.44 -5.79
C PRO A 49 -19.01 -20.74 -7.27
N ALA A 50 -19.69 -21.76 -7.80
CA ALA A 50 -19.57 -22.14 -9.19
C ALA A 50 -20.07 -20.99 -10.09
N ARG A 51 -19.12 -20.21 -10.59
CA ARG A 51 -19.34 -19.12 -11.54
C ARG A 51 -18.53 -19.42 -12.78
N HIS A 52 -19.22 -19.79 -13.86
CA HIS A 52 -18.58 -20.21 -15.10
C HIS A 52 -18.27 -19.00 -15.97
N HIS A 53 -17.08 -18.97 -16.54
CA HIS A 53 -16.71 -18.00 -17.54
C HIS A 53 -17.31 -18.40 -18.89
N ARG A 54 -18.00 -17.47 -19.55
CA ARG A 54 -18.73 -17.73 -20.80
C ARG A 54 -18.12 -17.04 -22.00
N PHE A 55 -17.39 -15.96 -21.76
CA PHE A 55 -16.78 -15.19 -22.83
C PHE A 55 -15.54 -14.45 -22.33
N VAL A 56 -14.51 -14.43 -23.17
CA VAL A 56 -13.38 -13.49 -23.09
C VAL A 56 -13.18 -12.87 -24.46
N ASN A 57 -12.92 -11.58 -24.51
CA ASN A 57 -12.68 -10.89 -25.77
C ASN A 57 -11.22 -11.07 -26.25
N ARG A 58 -10.97 -10.65 -27.50
CA ARG A 58 -9.63 -10.72 -28.10
C ARG A 58 -8.57 -10.00 -27.28
N ALA A 59 -8.89 -8.84 -26.68
CA ALA A 59 -7.96 -8.10 -25.84
C ALA A 59 -7.53 -8.89 -24.59
N PHE A 60 -8.46 -9.66 -24.00
CA PHE A 60 -8.17 -10.54 -22.87
C PHE A 60 -7.11 -11.59 -23.23
N VAL A 61 -7.33 -12.31 -24.33
CA VAL A 61 -6.40 -13.32 -24.82
C VAL A 61 -5.04 -12.72 -25.21
N THR A 62 -5.05 -11.53 -25.82
CA THR A 62 -3.81 -10.88 -26.27
C THR A 62 -2.97 -10.36 -25.11
N GLN A 63 -3.60 -9.75 -24.08
CA GLN A 63 -2.88 -9.09 -23.00
C GLN A 63 -2.54 -10.02 -21.83
N LEU A 64 -3.45 -10.95 -21.46
CA LEU A 64 -3.19 -11.90 -20.38
C LEU A 64 -2.65 -13.25 -20.90
N GLY A 65 -2.95 -13.61 -22.14
CA GLY A 65 -2.53 -14.87 -22.77
C GLY A 65 -3.43 -16.06 -22.47
N TYR A 66 -4.42 -15.93 -21.61
CA TYR A 66 -5.35 -16.99 -21.23
C TYR A 66 -6.62 -16.96 -22.08
N ASP A 67 -7.22 -18.13 -22.28
CA ASP A 67 -8.54 -18.29 -22.88
C ASP A 67 -9.50 -19.03 -21.92
N LEU A 68 -10.72 -19.33 -22.40
CA LEU A 68 -11.73 -20.02 -21.58
C LEU A 68 -11.35 -21.45 -21.20
N THR A 69 -10.43 -22.10 -21.94
CA THR A 69 -9.95 -23.44 -21.59
C THR A 69 -8.97 -23.43 -20.45
N ASP A 70 -8.20 -22.35 -20.31
CA ASP A 70 -7.31 -22.12 -19.19
C ASP A 70 -8.09 -21.69 -17.92
N LEU A 71 -9.15 -20.91 -18.12
CA LEU A 71 -9.90 -20.22 -17.06
C LEU A 71 -11.42 -20.50 -17.20
N PRO A 72 -11.89 -21.74 -16.95
CA PRO A 72 -13.29 -22.09 -17.12
C PRO A 72 -14.22 -21.45 -16.08
N ASP A 73 -13.70 -21.08 -14.93
CA ASP A 73 -14.48 -20.56 -13.79
C ASP A 73 -13.66 -19.63 -12.88
N MET A 74 -14.33 -19.05 -11.89
CA MET A 74 -13.71 -18.13 -10.93
C MET A 74 -12.64 -18.82 -10.05
N ALA A 75 -12.80 -20.09 -9.70
CA ALA A 75 -11.80 -20.80 -8.89
C ALA A 75 -10.50 -20.99 -9.67
N SER A 76 -10.60 -21.40 -10.94
CA SER A 76 -9.46 -21.51 -11.85
C SER A 76 -8.80 -20.16 -12.13
N TRP A 77 -9.58 -19.05 -12.22
CA TRP A 77 -9.05 -17.70 -12.29
C TRP A 77 -8.10 -17.41 -11.12
N PHE A 78 -8.60 -17.50 -9.89
CA PHE A 78 -7.79 -17.19 -8.71
C PHE A 78 -6.58 -18.12 -8.54
N ALA A 79 -6.72 -19.39 -8.89
CA ALA A 79 -5.63 -20.36 -8.84
C ALA A 79 -4.52 -20.06 -9.86
N THR A 80 -4.88 -19.53 -11.03
CA THR A 80 -3.96 -19.33 -12.14
C THR A 80 -3.24 -17.98 -12.08
N VAL A 81 -3.98 -16.89 -11.82
CA VAL A 81 -3.40 -15.52 -11.82
C VAL A 81 -2.69 -15.16 -10.53
N TYR A 82 -2.88 -15.94 -9.43
CA TYR A 82 -2.17 -15.83 -8.15
C TYR A 82 -1.54 -17.16 -7.80
N ARG A 83 -0.25 -17.31 -7.99
CA ARG A 83 0.45 -18.61 -7.92
C ARG A 83 0.65 -19.12 -6.49
N ASP A 84 0.80 -18.22 -5.53
CA ASP A 84 0.95 -18.58 -4.12
C ASP A 84 -0.36 -18.34 -3.34
N GLU A 85 -0.53 -19.10 -2.26
CA GLU A 85 -1.75 -19.08 -1.46
C GLU A 85 -1.93 -17.77 -0.68
N GLU A 86 -0.84 -17.19 -0.20
CA GLU A 86 -0.88 -15.97 0.58
C GLU A 86 -1.30 -14.77 -0.27
N SER A 87 -0.66 -14.55 -1.42
CA SER A 87 -1.03 -13.48 -2.37
C SER A 87 -2.47 -13.62 -2.85
N ARG A 88 -2.93 -14.86 -3.08
CA ARG A 88 -4.30 -15.14 -3.46
C ARG A 88 -5.29 -14.78 -2.37
N ALA A 89 -5.04 -15.19 -1.13
CA ALA A 89 -5.90 -14.87 0.00
C ALA A 89 -5.99 -13.35 0.22
N GLN A 90 -4.88 -12.65 0.17
CA GLN A 90 -4.84 -11.18 0.27
C GLN A 90 -5.58 -10.49 -0.87
N ALA A 91 -5.50 -11.02 -2.09
CA ALA A 91 -6.22 -10.46 -3.23
C ALA A 91 -7.74 -10.64 -3.08
N ILE A 92 -8.20 -11.81 -2.63
CA ILE A 92 -9.62 -12.08 -2.36
C ILE A 92 -10.14 -11.17 -1.24
N GLU A 93 -9.38 -10.99 -0.16
CA GLU A 93 -9.77 -10.10 0.94
C GLU A 93 -9.92 -8.65 0.49
N ARG A 94 -8.92 -8.13 -0.24
CA ARG A 94 -8.99 -6.77 -0.83
C ARG A 94 -10.17 -6.62 -1.78
N TRP A 95 -10.45 -7.63 -2.60
CA TRP A 95 -11.59 -7.64 -3.48
C TRP A 95 -12.91 -7.56 -2.70
N ASN A 96 -13.06 -8.40 -1.67
CA ASN A 96 -14.25 -8.40 -0.82
C ASN A 96 -14.47 -7.04 -0.14
N GLN A 97 -13.40 -6.42 0.34
CA GLN A 97 -13.46 -5.08 0.92
C GLN A 97 -13.90 -4.02 -0.11
N ALA A 98 -13.37 -4.07 -1.34
CA ALA A 98 -13.78 -3.17 -2.42
C ALA A 98 -15.27 -3.33 -2.76
N VAL A 99 -15.76 -4.57 -2.87
CA VAL A 99 -17.17 -4.88 -3.12
C VAL A 99 -18.05 -4.34 -2.00
N MET A 100 -17.73 -4.61 -0.74
CA MET A 100 -18.51 -4.16 0.42
C MET A 100 -18.56 -2.63 0.50
N THR A 101 -17.42 -1.96 0.28
CA THR A 101 -17.36 -0.49 0.26
C THR A 101 -18.19 0.09 -0.87
N SER A 102 -18.12 -0.49 -2.06
CA SER A 102 -18.90 -0.03 -3.21
C SER A 102 -20.42 -0.20 -3.00
N LEU A 103 -20.83 -1.35 -2.46
CA LEU A 103 -22.25 -1.61 -2.13
C LEU A 103 -22.77 -0.65 -1.05
N ALA A 104 -21.99 -0.39 0.00
CA ALA A 104 -22.35 0.54 1.06
C ALA A 104 -22.55 1.98 0.52
N ASN A 105 -21.79 2.34 -0.51
CA ASN A 105 -21.87 3.66 -1.17
C ASN A 105 -22.91 3.70 -2.32
N GLY A 106 -23.65 2.60 -2.57
CA GLY A 106 -24.63 2.51 -3.65
C GLY A 106 -23.98 2.53 -5.05
N ALA A 107 -22.71 2.16 -5.18
CA ALA A 107 -22.03 2.11 -6.47
C ALA A 107 -22.45 0.89 -7.29
N ALA A 108 -22.57 1.07 -8.62
CA ALA A 108 -22.92 -0.01 -9.54
C ALA A 108 -21.76 -0.94 -9.88
N VAL A 109 -20.53 -0.53 -9.56
CA VAL A 109 -19.29 -1.27 -9.87
C VAL A 109 -18.37 -1.29 -8.67
N ALA A 110 -17.56 -2.37 -8.54
CA ALA A 110 -16.40 -2.42 -7.65
C ALA A 110 -15.12 -2.35 -8.48
N GLU A 111 -14.11 -1.71 -7.94
CA GLU A 111 -12.82 -1.53 -8.60
C GLU A 111 -11.67 -1.80 -7.62
N MET A 112 -10.63 -2.49 -8.10
CA MET A 112 -9.37 -2.63 -7.38
C MET A 112 -8.18 -2.74 -8.32
N ASN A 113 -6.99 -2.32 -7.85
CA ASN A 113 -5.73 -2.59 -8.52
C ASN A 113 -5.14 -3.91 -8.04
N ALA A 114 -4.71 -4.76 -8.98
CA ALA A 114 -4.11 -6.05 -8.69
C ALA A 114 -2.93 -6.36 -9.62
N CYS A 115 -1.92 -7.02 -9.07
CA CYS A 115 -0.83 -7.58 -9.84
C CYS A 115 -1.15 -9.03 -10.20
N LEU A 116 -1.24 -9.34 -11.48
CA LEU A 116 -1.64 -10.64 -12.01
C LEU A 116 -0.50 -11.31 -12.79
N TYR A 117 -0.40 -12.62 -12.68
CA TYR A 117 0.45 -13.40 -13.57
C TYR A 117 -0.24 -13.59 -14.92
N CYS A 118 0.40 -13.13 -16.00
CA CYS A 118 0.04 -13.50 -17.36
C CYS A 118 0.51 -14.92 -17.71
N LYS A 119 -0.04 -15.53 -18.75
CA LYS A 119 0.35 -16.89 -19.23
C LYS A 119 1.82 -16.95 -19.64
N SER A 120 2.40 -15.81 -20.09
CA SER A 120 3.84 -15.66 -20.38
C SER A 120 4.73 -15.83 -19.15
N GLY A 121 4.17 -15.83 -17.95
CA GLY A 121 4.91 -15.83 -16.68
C GLY A 121 5.26 -14.43 -16.14
N GLN A 122 5.00 -13.37 -16.91
CA GLN A 122 5.19 -12.00 -16.47
C GLN A 122 4.09 -11.58 -15.50
N GLN A 123 4.45 -10.77 -14.50
CA GLN A 123 3.50 -10.06 -13.65
C GLN A 123 3.19 -8.70 -14.25
N ARG A 124 1.91 -8.35 -14.32
CA ARG A 124 1.44 -7.03 -14.77
C ARG A 124 0.36 -6.49 -13.85
N TRP A 125 0.35 -5.19 -13.67
CA TRP A 125 -0.66 -4.50 -12.88
C TRP A 125 -1.87 -4.17 -13.73
N PHE A 126 -3.05 -4.50 -13.18
CA PHE A 126 -4.34 -4.18 -13.80
C PHE A 126 -5.26 -3.50 -12.80
N THR A 127 -6.06 -2.54 -13.28
CA THR A 127 -7.28 -2.13 -12.60
C THR A 127 -8.37 -3.10 -13.03
N ILE A 128 -8.95 -3.81 -12.07
CA ILE A 128 -10.06 -4.76 -12.27
C ILE A 128 -11.33 -4.06 -11.86
N THR A 129 -12.30 -3.95 -12.77
CA THR A 129 -13.62 -3.37 -12.51
C THR A 129 -14.68 -4.43 -12.78
N ALA A 130 -15.55 -4.71 -11.80
CA ALA A 130 -16.67 -5.63 -11.97
C ALA A 130 -18.02 -4.97 -11.68
N GLN A 131 -19.01 -5.32 -12.47
CA GLN A 131 -20.40 -4.91 -12.26
C GLN A 131 -20.97 -5.64 -11.04
N LEU A 132 -21.56 -4.89 -10.10
CA LEU A 132 -22.13 -5.42 -8.86
C LEU A 132 -23.63 -5.74 -8.98
N THR A 133 -24.36 -4.97 -9.79
CA THR A 133 -25.81 -5.13 -10.00
C THR A 133 -26.06 -5.62 -11.41
N ALA A 134 -26.82 -6.69 -11.52
CA ALA A 134 -27.17 -7.33 -12.80
C ALA A 134 -28.64 -7.09 -13.15
N ASP A 135 -29.13 -5.83 -13.02
CA ASP A 135 -30.53 -5.50 -13.25
C ASP A 135 -31.03 -5.88 -14.65
N ALA A 136 -30.15 -5.82 -15.65
CA ALA A 136 -30.49 -6.12 -17.03
C ALA A 136 -30.36 -7.62 -17.38
N MET A 137 -29.46 -8.36 -16.72
CA MET A 137 -29.18 -9.79 -16.99
C MET A 137 -28.85 -10.51 -15.68
N PRO A 138 -29.84 -10.98 -14.91
CA PRO A 138 -29.63 -11.68 -13.64
C PRO A 138 -28.69 -12.88 -13.80
N GLY A 139 -27.71 -12.99 -12.90
CA GLY A 139 -26.69 -14.05 -12.92
C GLY A 139 -25.50 -13.82 -13.84
N TRP A 140 -25.52 -12.80 -14.69
CA TRP A 140 -24.40 -12.43 -15.55
C TRP A 140 -23.58 -11.29 -14.97
N HIS A 141 -22.26 -11.41 -15.04
CA HIS A 141 -21.33 -10.41 -14.53
C HIS A 141 -20.27 -10.09 -15.56
N ILE A 142 -20.07 -8.80 -15.78
CA ILE A 142 -19.01 -8.29 -16.66
C ILE A 142 -17.85 -7.80 -15.79
N VAL A 143 -16.67 -8.30 -16.10
CA VAL A 143 -15.41 -7.86 -15.50
C VAL A 143 -14.53 -7.29 -16.61
N THR A 144 -14.00 -6.11 -16.39
CA THR A 144 -13.03 -5.48 -17.29
C THR A 144 -11.70 -5.31 -16.58
N LEU A 145 -10.60 -5.45 -17.33
CA LEU A 145 -9.27 -5.22 -16.83
C LEU A 145 -8.61 -4.13 -17.68
N ARG A 146 -8.06 -3.13 -17.03
CA ARG A 146 -7.26 -2.10 -17.68
C ARG A 146 -5.82 -2.27 -17.26
N ASP A 147 -4.94 -2.51 -18.22
CA ASP A 147 -3.50 -2.59 -17.97
C ASP A 147 -3.00 -1.22 -17.51
N ILE A 148 -2.41 -1.18 -16.33
CA ILE A 148 -1.81 -0.01 -15.72
C ILE A 148 -0.33 -0.24 -15.38
N HIS A 149 0.28 -1.30 -15.93
CA HIS A 149 1.63 -1.72 -15.55
C HIS A 149 2.66 -0.62 -15.82
N ASP A 150 2.64 -0.05 -17.02
CA ASP A 150 3.60 0.99 -17.38
C ASP A 150 3.41 2.25 -16.53
N LEU A 151 2.15 2.63 -16.27
CA LEU A 151 1.83 3.75 -15.36
C LEU A 151 2.31 3.45 -13.93
N HIS A 152 2.06 2.25 -13.43
CA HIS A 152 2.49 1.83 -12.09
C HIS A 152 4.03 1.87 -11.97
N CYS A 153 4.74 1.31 -12.95
CA CYS A 153 6.21 1.36 -13.00
C CYS A 153 6.75 2.79 -13.09
N MET A 154 6.11 3.67 -13.87
CA MET A 154 6.50 5.08 -13.92
C MET A 154 6.32 5.79 -12.59
N ILE A 155 5.21 5.55 -11.89
CA ILE A 155 4.95 6.12 -10.56
C ILE A 155 5.99 5.60 -9.55
N GLU A 156 6.31 4.32 -9.57
CA GLU A 156 7.34 3.73 -8.72
C GLU A 156 8.72 4.32 -9.02
N GLU A 157 9.08 4.49 -10.31
CA GLU A 157 10.36 5.08 -10.70
C GLU A 157 10.46 6.56 -10.31
N VAL A 158 9.41 7.36 -10.51
CA VAL A 158 9.36 8.75 -10.05
C VAL A 158 9.48 8.82 -8.53
N SER A 159 8.76 7.96 -7.81
CA SER A 159 8.86 7.85 -6.35
C SER A 159 10.28 7.42 -5.92
N ARG A 160 10.90 6.52 -6.68
CA ARG A 160 12.28 6.09 -6.45
C ARG A 160 13.29 7.22 -6.71
N LEU A 161 13.03 8.09 -7.67
CA LEU A 161 13.88 9.25 -7.98
C LEU A 161 13.64 10.43 -7.04
N SER A 162 12.46 10.55 -6.45
CA SER A 162 12.16 11.59 -5.46
C SER A 162 13.00 11.40 -4.20
N CYS A 163 13.50 12.50 -3.65
CA CYS A 163 14.19 12.55 -2.36
C CYS A 163 13.30 13.09 -1.24
N THR A 164 12.02 13.35 -1.51
CA THR A 164 11.05 13.90 -0.56
C THR A 164 9.93 12.90 -0.27
N ASP A 165 9.42 12.91 0.94
CA ASP A 165 8.20 12.21 1.34
C ASP A 165 6.98 13.09 0.95
N PRO A 166 6.01 12.57 0.18
CA PRO A 166 4.92 13.39 -0.34
C PRO A 166 3.91 13.85 0.71
N LEU A 167 3.84 13.19 1.86
CA LEU A 167 2.92 13.55 2.94
C LEU A 167 3.50 14.63 3.85
N THR A 168 4.76 14.45 4.26
CA THR A 168 5.40 15.30 5.27
C THR A 168 6.31 16.37 4.68
N GLU A 169 6.59 16.32 3.37
CA GLU A 169 7.53 17.17 2.64
C GLU A 169 8.98 17.12 3.15
N LEU A 170 9.28 16.24 4.10
CA LEU A 170 10.63 15.94 4.58
C LEU A 170 11.43 15.13 3.56
N GLY A 171 12.73 14.98 3.80
CA GLY A 171 13.50 13.94 3.12
C GLY A 171 12.85 12.58 3.33
N ASN A 172 12.90 11.72 2.32
CA ASN A 172 12.47 10.32 2.48
C ASN A 172 13.68 9.44 2.86
N ARG A 173 13.44 8.14 3.07
CA ARG A 173 14.47 7.15 3.41
C ARG A 173 15.67 7.18 2.44
N ARG A 174 15.43 7.46 1.15
CA ARG A 174 16.48 7.55 0.15
C ARG A 174 17.37 8.78 0.37
N ALA A 175 16.76 9.96 0.60
CA ALA A 175 17.51 11.17 0.91
C ALA A 175 18.38 10.97 2.16
N ALA A 176 17.83 10.38 3.21
CA ALA A 176 18.58 10.04 4.41
C ALA A 176 19.76 9.09 4.14
N GLY A 177 19.54 8.03 3.32
CA GLY A 177 20.59 7.12 2.92
C GLY A 177 21.75 7.79 2.17
N GLN A 178 21.42 8.72 1.27
CA GLN A 178 22.42 9.52 0.54
C GLN A 178 23.25 10.41 1.49
N GLN A 179 22.59 11.07 2.45
CA GLN A 179 23.24 11.90 3.45
C GLN A 179 24.16 11.07 4.37
N LEU A 180 23.68 9.93 4.86
CA LEU A 180 24.48 9.01 5.66
C LEU A 180 25.73 8.55 4.92
N GLN A 181 25.59 8.18 3.65
CA GLN A 181 26.69 7.75 2.81
C GLN A 181 27.70 8.89 2.58
N ALA A 182 27.24 10.11 2.35
CA ALA A 182 28.10 11.28 2.16
C ALA A 182 28.92 11.57 3.43
N LEU A 183 28.27 11.62 4.59
CA LEU A 183 28.95 11.83 5.89
C LEU A 183 29.90 10.69 6.22
N TRP A 184 29.54 9.46 5.82
CA TRP A 184 30.43 8.30 6.01
C TRP A 184 31.72 8.45 5.24
N LEU A 185 31.65 8.85 3.97
CA LEU A 185 32.80 9.04 3.08
C LEU A 185 33.69 10.22 3.50
N GLN A 186 33.09 11.27 4.08
CA GLN A 186 33.86 12.42 4.59
C GLN A 186 34.68 12.10 5.83
N GLY A 187 34.38 10.99 6.51
CA GLY A 187 35.11 10.62 7.73
C GLY A 187 34.72 11.41 8.98
N GLU A 188 33.80 12.36 8.87
CA GLU A 188 33.36 13.22 9.96
C GLU A 188 32.53 12.45 11.01
N PRO A 189 32.66 12.80 12.32
CA PRO A 189 31.80 12.23 13.34
C PRO A 189 30.35 12.69 13.13
N PHE A 190 29.41 11.80 13.34
CA PHE A 190 27.98 12.12 13.34
C PHE A 190 27.20 11.14 14.21
N SER A 191 26.02 11.57 14.61
CA SER A 191 25.07 10.75 15.36
C SER A 191 23.75 10.65 14.61
N VAL A 192 22.96 9.65 14.96
CA VAL A 192 21.60 9.47 14.44
C VAL A 192 20.61 9.30 15.58
N ILE A 193 19.39 9.79 15.37
CA ILE A 193 18.24 9.54 16.23
C ILE A 193 17.14 8.94 15.37
N LEU A 194 16.79 7.68 15.63
CA LEU A 194 15.63 7.03 15.03
C LEU A 194 14.45 7.19 15.99
N CYS A 195 13.37 7.79 15.49
CA CYS A 195 12.19 8.15 16.24
C CYS A 195 10.98 7.38 15.73
N ASP A 196 10.05 7.02 16.60
CA ASP A 196 8.80 6.35 16.22
C ASP A 196 7.66 6.88 17.09
N ILE A 197 6.49 7.10 16.48
CA ILE A 197 5.30 7.60 17.17
C ILE A 197 4.67 6.46 17.97
N ASP A 198 4.66 6.63 19.29
CA ASP A 198 4.09 5.63 20.19
C ASP A 198 2.59 5.43 19.92
N HIS A 199 2.18 4.15 19.78
CA HIS A 199 0.78 3.77 19.59
C HIS A 199 0.09 4.38 18.35
N PHE A 200 0.84 4.69 17.29
CA PHE A 200 0.31 5.30 16.07
C PHE A 200 -0.88 4.53 15.47
N LYS A 201 -0.82 3.20 15.48
CA LYS A 201 -1.94 2.37 15.07
C LYS A 201 -3.24 2.68 15.83
N GLN A 202 -3.16 2.95 17.14
CA GLN A 202 -4.34 3.30 17.94
C GLN A 202 -4.94 4.66 17.54
N ILE A 203 -4.10 5.60 17.07
CA ILE A 203 -4.57 6.88 16.51
C ILE A 203 -5.38 6.59 15.23
N ASN A 204 -4.84 5.79 14.32
CA ASN A 204 -5.54 5.39 13.10
C ASN A 204 -6.84 4.63 13.40
N ASP A 205 -6.79 3.66 14.30
CA ASP A 205 -7.95 2.83 14.65
C ASP A 205 -9.07 3.65 15.31
N ARG A 206 -8.72 4.70 16.08
CA ARG A 206 -9.68 5.53 16.82
C ARG A 206 -10.22 6.72 16.04
N TYR A 207 -9.37 7.38 15.23
CA TYR A 207 -9.68 8.66 14.58
C TYR A 207 -9.64 8.58 13.05
N GLY A 208 -9.30 7.41 12.50
CA GLY A 208 -9.17 7.17 11.06
C GLY A 208 -7.79 7.55 10.50
N HIS A 209 -7.45 7.02 9.33
CA HIS A 209 -6.19 7.29 8.63
C HIS A 209 -5.92 8.78 8.38
N PRO A 210 -6.92 9.63 8.02
CA PRO A 210 -6.67 11.05 7.84
C PRO A 210 -6.17 11.76 9.10
N ALA A 211 -6.60 11.32 10.30
CA ALA A 211 -6.09 11.85 11.55
C ALA A 211 -4.64 11.39 11.82
N GLY A 212 -4.30 10.16 11.43
CA GLY A 212 -2.92 9.67 11.46
C GLY A 212 -2.01 10.46 10.52
N ASP A 213 -2.46 10.75 9.32
CA ASP A 213 -1.72 11.58 8.36
C ASP A 213 -1.50 13.00 8.91
N ALA A 214 -2.50 13.60 9.54
CA ALA A 214 -2.36 14.88 10.22
C ALA A 214 -1.36 14.82 11.39
N ALA A 215 -1.34 13.72 12.16
CA ALA A 215 -0.34 13.51 13.21
C ALA A 215 1.08 13.42 12.65
N LEU A 216 1.29 12.69 11.53
CA LEU A 216 2.58 12.61 10.84
C LEU A 216 3.05 13.97 10.35
N CYS A 217 2.18 14.76 9.72
CA CYS A 217 2.49 16.12 9.27
C CYS A 217 2.85 17.05 10.45
N GLU A 218 2.13 16.93 11.57
CA GLU A 218 2.39 17.76 12.75
C GLU A 218 3.72 17.38 13.41
N VAL A 219 4.04 16.08 13.52
CA VAL A 219 5.35 15.61 14.00
C VAL A 219 6.47 16.14 13.11
N ALA A 220 6.32 16.00 11.79
CA ALA A 220 7.27 16.52 10.82
C ALA A 220 7.52 18.03 11.00
N ARG A 221 6.44 18.81 11.15
CA ARG A 221 6.48 20.26 11.34
C ARG A 221 7.20 20.65 12.65
N ILE A 222 6.94 19.95 13.75
CA ILE A 222 7.59 20.19 15.04
C ILE A 222 9.08 19.90 14.94
N MET A 223 9.46 18.76 14.36
CA MET A 223 10.86 18.38 14.21
C MET A 223 11.61 19.33 13.28
N ALA A 224 11.01 19.69 12.13
CA ALA A 224 11.63 20.57 11.15
C ALA A 224 11.94 21.97 11.71
N ARG A 225 11.07 22.51 12.57
CA ARG A 225 11.28 23.83 13.22
C ARG A 225 12.49 23.88 14.13
N GLN A 226 13.00 22.75 14.54
CA GLN A 226 14.12 22.65 15.47
C GLN A 226 15.42 22.25 14.81
N LEU A 227 15.40 21.98 13.49
CA LEU A 227 16.60 21.60 12.76
C LEU A 227 17.64 22.72 12.79
N GLN A 228 18.87 22.34 13.07
CA GLN A 228 20.03 23.21 12.87
C GLN A 228 20.50 23.10 11.40
N PRO A 229 21.24 24.09 10.89
CA PRO A 229 21.59 24.15 9.45
C PRO A 229 22.30 22.93 8.89
N ALA A 230 23.03 22.18 9.71
CA ALA A 230 23.76 20.97 9.29
C ALA A 230 22.97 19.67 9.56
N GLU A 231 21.84 19.74 10.26
CA GLU A 231 21.03 18.55 10.59
C GLU A 231 20.14 18.16 9.41
N HIS A 232 19.92 16.86 9.23
CA HIS A 232 19.04 16.33 8.21
C HIS A 232 17.93 15.52 8.85
N LEU A 233 16.68 15.79 8.45
CA LEU A 233 15.49 15.09 8.91
C LEU A 233 14.82 14.38 7.73
N ALA A 234 14.43 13.12 7.94
CA ALA A 234 13.72 12.34 6.96
C ALA A 234 12.61 11.51 7.60
N ARG A 235 11.55 11.24 6.85
CA ARG A 235 10.61 10.19 7.18
C ARG A 235 11.22 8.86 6.73
N TRP A 236 11.56 8.01 7.71
CA TRP A 236 12.29 6.78 7.48
C TRP A 236 11.40 5.58 7.14
N GLY A 237 10.21 5.57 7.69
CA GLY A 237 9.20 4.52 7.50
C GLY A 237 7.78 5.09 7.65
N GLY A 238 6.78 4.23 7.89
CA GLY A 238 5.39 4.63 8.02
C GLY A 238 5.18 5.70 9.08
N GLU A 239 5.62 5.42 10.32
CA GLU A 239 5.51 6.29 11.50
C GLU A 239 6.88 6.63 12.09
N GLU A 240 7.96 6.30 11.35
CA GLU A 240 9.34 6.47 11.79
C GLU A 240 10.00 7.69 11.13
N PHE A 241 10.79 8.40 11.91
CA PHE A 241 11.59 9.55 11.49
C PHE A 241 13.05 9.33 11.84
N LEU A 242 13.95 9.76 10.95
CA LEU A 242 15.40 9.71 11.17
C LEU A 242 15.96 11.13 11.16
N LEU A 243 16.63 11.49 12.25
CA LEU A 243 17.40 12.71 12.37
C LEU A 243 18.90 12.37 12.33
N ILE A 244 19.65 13.01 11.43
CA ILE A 244 21.09 12.84 11.25
C ILE A 244 21.76 14.14 11.72
N LEU A 245 22.75 14.01 12.62
CA LEU A 245 23.38 15.10 13.33
C LEU A 245 24.89 15.09 13.10
N PRO A 246 25.39 15.79 12.08
CA PRO A 246 26.84 15.93 11.83
C PRO A 246 27.54 16.63 12.99
N GLY A 247 28.73 16.15 13.37
CA GLY A 247 29.55 16.74 14.43
C GLY A 247 29.02 16.56 15.86
N VAL A 248 27.94 15.80 16.06
CA VAL A 248 27.33 15.57 17.38
C VAL A 248 27.83 14.25 17.97
N ASP A 249 28.33 14.34 19.21
CA ASP A 249 28.82 13.19 19.99
C ASP A 249 27.70 12.46 20.76
N ALA A 250 28.07 11.38 21.47
CA ALA A 250 27.13 10.52 22.17
C ALA A 250 26.37 11.23 23.32
N GLU A 251 26.99 12.19 23.98
CA GLU A 251 26.38 12.90 25.10
C GLU A 251 25.33 13.91 24.59
N LYS A 252 25.73 14.69 23.60
CA LYS A 252 24.85 15.70 22.97
C LYS A 252 23.69 15.10 22.18
N VAL A 253 23.85 13.92 21.55
CA VAL A 253 22.75 13.28 20.84
C VAL A 253 21.63 12.85 21.79
N VAL A 254 21.98 12.38 22.99
CA VAL A 254 20.98 12.02 24.02
C VAL A 254 20.25 13.27 24.53
N GLU A 255 20.97 14.35 24.80
CA GLU A 255 20.34 15.64 25.19
C GLU A 255 19.38 16.13 24.10
N ARG A 256 19.82 16.07 22.86
CA ARG A 256 19.02 16.49 21.69
C ARG A 256 17.75 15.65 21.55
N ALA A 257 17.86 14.33 21.70
CA ALA A 257 16.72 13.41 21.66
C ALA A 257 15.73 13.66 22.82
N GLU A 258 16.22 13.92 24.02
CA GLU A 258 15.37 14.27 25.18
C GLU A 258 14.65 15.61 25.01
N GLN A 259 15.28 16.59 24.38
CA GLN A 259 14.63 17.87 24.03
C GLN A 259 13.46 17.62 23.07
N LEU A 260 13.68 16.83 22.01
CA LEU A 260 12.63 16.44 21.07
C LEU A 260 11.49 15.73 21.78
N ARG A 261 11.80 14.69 22.56
CA ARG A 261 10.80 13.87 23.27
C ARG A 261 9.88 14.75 24.15
N ARG A 262 10.44 15.67 24.93
CA ARG A 262 9.67 16.55 25.83
C ARG A 262 8.67 17.43 25.08
N GLN A 263 9.01 17.90 23.90
CA GLN A 263 8.11 18.75 23.12
C GLN A 263 6.85 17.99 22.65
N PHE A 264 6.97 16.72 22.35
CA PHE A 264 5.80 15.91 21.97
C PHE A 264 4.88 15.63 23.15
N VAL A 265 5.42 15.46 24.35
CA VAL A 265 4.60 15.26 25.57
C VAL A 265 3.70 16.46 25.86
N GLU A 266 4.17 17.66 25.56
CA GLU A 266 3.43 18.92 25.81
C GLU A 266 2.52 19.31 24.64
N HIS A 267 2.69 18.64 23.49
CA HIS A 267 1.97 19.01 22.28
C HIS A 267 0.65 18.27 22.13
N VAL A 268 -0.37 19.00 21.69
CA VAL A 268 -1.71 18.47 21.40
C VAL A 268 -2.00 18.64 19.92
N VAL A 269 -2.19 17.53 19.23
CA VAL A 269 -2.64 17.53 17.84
C VAL A 269 -4.13 17.84 17.81
N ALA A 270 -4.54 18.77 16.94
CA ALA A 270 -5.94 19.11 16.69
C ALA A 270 -6.33 18.66 15.27
N TRP A 271 -7.40 17.87 15.16
CA TRP A 271 -7.93 17.37 13.90
C TRP A 271 -9.46 17.32 13.93
N GLU A 272 -10.14 18.04 13.02
CA GLU A 272 -11.60 18.08 12.89
C GLU A 272 -12.37 18.21 14.22
N GLY A 273 -11.89 19.12 15.09
CA GLY A 273 -12.49 19.33 16.42
C GLY A 273 -12.09 18.31 17.49
N GLN A 274 -11.38 17.25 17.11
CA GLN A 274 -10.77 16.29 18.03
C GLN A 274 -9.42 16.79 18.51
N ARG A 275 -9.03 16.40 19.72
CA ARG A 275 -7.73 16.71 20.31
C ARG A 275 -7.13 15.46 20.92
N PHE A 276 -5.88 15.14 20.56
CA PHE A 276 -5.15 14.02 21.13
C PHE A 276 -3.67 14.35 21.31
N SER A 277 -3.06 13.70 22.29
CA SER A 277 -1.63 13.80 22.55
C SER A 277 -0.93 12.58 21.95
N LEU A 278 0.32 12.75 21.58
CA LEU A 278 1.19 11.66 21.14
C LEU A 278 2.52 11.73 21.90
N THR A 279 3.17 10.59 22.03
CA THR A 279 4.54 10.50 22.52
C THR A 279 5.41 9.82 21.49
N MET A 280 6.71 9.91 21.66
CA MET A 280 7.66 9.25 20.77
C MET A 280 8.68 8.46 21.58
N SER A 281 9.06 7.31 21.05
CA SER A 281 10.24 6.55 21.47
C SER A 281 11.41 6.87 20.57
N LEU A 282 12.61 7.04 21.13
CA LEU A 282 13.80 7.46 20.38
C LEU A 282 14.98 6.52 20.69
N GLY A 283 15.61 6.04 19.62
CA GLY A 283 16.87 5.29 19.67
C GLY A 283 18.01 6.10 19.09
N CYS A 284 19.07 6.33 19.85
CA CYS A 284 20.23 7.10 19.45
C CYS A 284 21.44 6.21 19.22
N ALA A 285 22.28 6.56 18.25
CA ALA A 285 23.56 5.94 18.04
C ALA A 285 24.56 6.98 17.48
N THR A 286 25.82 6.82 17.82
CA THR A 286 26.93 7.65 17.33
C THR A 286 27.88 6.79 16.52
N ARG A 287 28.41 7.32 15.42
CA ARG A 287 29.43 6.68 14.61
C ARG A 287 30.64 6.36 15.47
N GLY A 288 30.99 5.09 15.52
CA GLY A 288 32.21 4.59 16.16
C GLY A 288 33.16 3.93 15.15
N ASP A 289 34.36 3.61 15.60
CA ASP A 289 35.35 2.91 14.80
C ASP A 289 34.86 1.48 14.47
N GLY A 290 35.01 1.08 13.19
CA GLY A 290 34.61 -0.25 12.73
C GLY A 290 33.12 -0.42 12.34
N HIS A 291 32.27 0.60 12.48
CA HIS A 291 30.90 0.56 11.98
C HIS A 291 30.85 0.72 10.45
N SER A 292 29.76 0.28 9.84
CA SER A 292 29.24 0.72 8.55
C SER A 292 28.00 1.60 8.77
N SER A 293 27.56 2.33 7.76
CA SER A 293 26.30 3.09 7.84
C SER A 293 25.12 2.21 8.27
N ASP A 294 25.06 0.98 7.73
CA ASP A 294 24.00 0.02 8.05
C ASP A 294 24.09 -0.49 9.48
N SER A 295 25.31 -0.75 9.99
CA SER A 295 25.49 -1.19 11.38
C SER A 295 25.15 -0.09 12.39
N LEU A 296 25.40 1.18 12.06
CA LEU A 296 25.00 2.31 12.90
C LEU A 296 23.47 2.41 13.03
N LEU A 297 22.77 2.28 11.90
CA LEU A 297 21.31 2.25 11.91
C LEU A 297 20.73 1.07 12.67
N GLN A 298 21.35 -0.12 12.57
CA GLN A 298 20.96 -1.28 13.37
C GLN A 298 21.13 -1.05 14.88
N VAL A 299 22.16 -0.32 15.29
CA VAL A 299 22.37 0.06 16.71
C VAL A 299 21.27 1.01 17.17
N ALA A 300 20.91 2.02 16.36
CA ALA A 300 19.82 2.93 16.66
C ALA A 300 18.44 2.22 16.70
N ASP A 301 18.19 1.28 15.79
CA ASP A 301 16.98 0.48 15.75
C ASP A 301 16.82 -0.41 16.99
N LYS A 302 17.88 -1.12 17.40
CA LYS A 302 17.89 -1.88 18.65
C LYS A 302 17.60 -1.00 19.86
N ALA A 303 18.18 0.21 19.90
CA ALA A 303 17.94 1.17 20.97
C ALA A 303 16.46 1.66 20.95
N LEU A 304 15.91 1.94 19.79
CA LEU A 304 14.49 2.29 19.63
C LEU A 304 13.58 1.14 20.09
N TYR A 305 13.89 -0.09 19.71
CA TYR A 305 13.16 -1.26 20.19
C TYR A 305 13.19 -1.38 21.74
N GLN A 306 14.35 -1.12 22.36
CA GLN A 306 14.47 -1.09 23.82
C GLN A 306 13.65 0.06 24.42
N ALA A 307 13.61 1.24 23.79
CA ALA A 307 12.76 2.34 24.23
C ALA A 307 11.28 1.94 24.23
N LYS A 308 10.81 1.29 23.16
CA LYS A 308 9.44 0.78 23.05
C LYS A 308 9.13 -0.30 24.08
N SER A 309 10.01 -1.29 24.27
CA SER A 309 9.80 -2.42 25.20
C SER A 309 9.87 -2.01 26.67
N ASN A 310 10.66 -1.00 27.01
CA ASN A 310 10.80 -0.48 28.38
C ASN A 310 9.69 0.50 28.79
N GLY A 311 8.59 0.61 28.04
CA GLY A 311 7.42 1.41 28.41
C GLY A 311 7.26 2.69 27.61
N ARG A 312 7.93 2.83 26.46
CA ARG A 312 7.78 3.93 25.48
C ARG A 312 8.12 5.32 26.07
N ASN A 313 7.87 6.37 25.28
CA ASN A 313 8.09 7.78 25.66
C ASN A 313 9.44 8.01 26.34
N ARG A 314 10.51 7.53 25.72
CA ARG A 314 11.88 7.62 26.27
C ARG A 314 12.94 7.59 25.20
N VAL A 315 14.13 8.02 25.58
CA VAL A 315 15.35 7.93 24.82
C VAL A 315 16.18 6.75 25.31
N VAL A 316 16.74 5.97 24.39
CA VAL A 316 17.75 4.96 24.66
C VAL A 316 18.95 5.20 23.76
N PHE A 317 20.15 5.17 24.33
CA PHE A 317 21.38 5.24 23.57
C PHE A 317 21.91 3.82 23.33
N GLY A 318 22.06 3.47 22.04
CA GLY A 318 22.64 2.21 21.62
C GLY A 318 24.17 2.24 21.76
N ARG A 319 24.72 1.20 22.39
CA ARG A 319 26.16 0.94 22.40
C ARG A 319 26.45 -0.19 21.44
N ALA A 320 27.54 -0.03 20.67
CA ALA A 320 28.02 -1.03 19.73
C ALA A 320 28.48 -2.30 20.44
#